data_6d38405a448ffe9f7666cfd3397f166d
#
_entry.id   6d38405a448ffe9f7666cfd3397f166d
#
_cell.length_a   1.000
_cell.length_b   1.000
_cell.length_c   1.000
_cell.angle_alpha   90.00
_cell.angle_beta   90.00
_cell.angle_gamma   90.00
#
_symmetry.space_group_name_H-M   'P 1'
#
loop_
_entity.id
_entity.type
_entity.pdbx_description
1 polymer ?
#
loop_
_entity_poly.entity_id
_entity_poly.type
_entity_poly.pdbx_seq_one_letter_code
_entity_poly.pdbx_strand_id
1 'polypeptide(L)'
;MPVRSESSRPLESAAMEDYLEQIHALIESKGYARVVDIAANLGISQASVTNMIQKLDTNGLVIYEKYRGTVLTPAGERIGRDIRKRHDMLTKLLQNFGLDEATIYADVEGMEHHISQSTQRALEMLTEELENNPQMARRIRQRLARLRLPVEAPLNGVTE
;
A
#
# COMPACT_ATOMS: atom_id res chain seq x y z
N MET A 1 12.85 34.66 -3.25
CA MET A 1 12.36 33.91 -2.09
C MET A 1 12.04 32.52 -2.59
N PRO A 2 12.77 31.45 -2.22
CA PRO A 2 12.38 30.11 -2.59
C PRO A 2 11.16 29.74 -1.74
N VAL A 3 10.07 29.38 -2.40
CA VAL A 3 8.90 28.76 -1.80
C VAL A 3 9.39 27.44 -1.17
N ARG A 4 9.36 27.38 0.16
CA ARG A 4 9.55 26.12 0.87
C ARG A 4 8.41 25.21 0.43
N SER A 5 8.72 24.20 -0.39
CA SER A 5 7.85 23.05 -0.56
C SER A 5 7.59 22.52 0.84
N GLU A 6 6.33 22.47 1.26
CA GLU A 6 5.91 21.62 2.37
C GLU A 6 6.22 20.18 1.95
N SER A 7 7.44 19.80 2.22
CA SER A 7 7.86 18.42 2.22
C SER A 7 6.98 17.73 3.27
N SER A 8 5.97 17.02 2.80
CA SER A 8 5.31 16.01 3.62
C SER A 8 6.41 15.20 4.30
N ARG A 9 6.48 15.30 5.65
CA ARG A 9 7.40 14.46 6.43
C ARG A 9 7.18 13.03 5.98
N PRO A 10 8.21 12.29 5.54
CA PRO A 10 8.05 10.88 5.30
C PRO A 10 7.53 10.27 6.61
N LEU A 11 6.46 9.51 6.55
CA LEU A 11 6.03 8.70 7.67
C LEU A 11 7.24 7.89 8.12
N GLU A 12 7.53 7.88 9.41
CA GLU A 12 8.78 7.38 9.99
C GLU A 12 9.06 5.91 9.70
N SER A 13 8.12 5.17 9.11
CA SER A 13 8.34 3.81 8.59
C SER A 13 7.20 3.33 7.68
N ALA A 14 7.52 2.47 6.72
CA ALA A 14 6.55 1.69 5.94
C ALA A 14 5.53 0.99 6.85
N ALA A 15 5.97 0.48 8.01
CA ALA A 15 5.08 -0.15 8.98
C ALA A 15 3.94 0.78 9.49
N MET A 16 4.16 2.09 9.60
CA MET A 16 3.07 3.02 9.97
C MET A 16 2.07 3.17 8.83
N GLU A 17 2.55 3.14 7.60
CA GLU A 17 1.70 3.18 6.42
C GLU A 17 0.81 1.92 6.35
N ASP A 18 1.37 0.73 6.55
CA ASP A 18 0.62 -0.54 6.59
C ASP A 18 -0.51 -0.51 7.62
N TYR A 19 -0.22 0.00 8.81
CA TYR A 19 -1.25 0.13 9.85
C TYR A 19 -2.36 1.11 9.47
N LEU A 20 -2.02 2.25 8.87
CA LEU A 20 -3.02 3.23 8.44
C LEU A 20 -3.89 2.68 7.31
N GLU A 21 -3.31 1.93 6.38
CA GLU A 21 -4.05 1.23 5.34
C GLU A 21 -5.02 0.21 5.92
N GLN A 22 -4.56 -0.65 6.84
CA GLN A 22 -5.40 -1.65 7.49
C GLN A 22 -6.52 -1.04 8.33
N ILE A 23 -6.23 0.04 9.07
CA ILE A 23 -7.25 0.76 9.84
C ILE A 23 -8.29 1.37 8.89
N HIS A 24 -7.85 2.00 7.80
CA HIS A 24 -8.73 2.56 6.78
C HIS A 24 -9.64 1.49 6.16
N ALA A 25 -9.08 0.37 5.72
CA ALA A 25 -9.82 -0.75 5.13
C ALA A 25 -10.84 -1.37 6.10
N LEU A 26 -10.49 -1.51 7.39
CA LEU A 26 -11.40 -2.00 8.41
C LEU A 26 -12.56 -1.03 8.67
N ILE A 27 -12.28 0.27 8.72
CA ILE A 27 -13.32 1.29 8.88
C ILE A 27 -14.27 1.32 7.69
N GLU A 28 -13.74 1.25 6.46
CA GLU A 28 -14.57 1.18 5.24
C GLU A 28 -15.45 -0.08 5.20
N SER A 29 -14.91 -1.24 5.58
CA SER A 29 -15.63 -2.52 5.46
C SER A 29 -16.56 -2.81 6.63
N LYS A 30 -16.16 -2.47 7.88
CA LYS A 30 -16.86 -2.83 9.11
C LYS A 30 -17.40 -1.62 9.89
N GLY A 31 -16.97 -0.40 9.55
CA GLY A 31 -17.29 0.82 10.28
C GLY A 31 -16.44 1.06 11.53
N TYR A 32 -15.51 0.17 11.85
CA TYR A 32 -14.61 0.28 13.01
C TYR A 32 -13.30 -0.48 12.80
N ALA A 33 -12.25 -0.10 13.54
CA ALA A 33 -10.98 -0.81 13.58
C ALA A 33 -10.61 -1.12 15.04
N ARG A 34 -10.64 -2.40 15.43
CA ARG A 34 -10.24 -2.86 16.76
C ARG A 34 -8.86 -3.48 16.71
N VAL A 35 -8.13 -3.40 17.83
CA VAL A 35 -6.80 -4.01 17.98
C VAL A 35 -6.78 -5.48 17.56
N VAL A 36 -7.81 -6.24 17.92
CA VAL A 36 -7.92 -7.67 17.58
C VAL A 36 -8.06 -7.90 16.07
N ASP A 37 -8.83 -7.05 15.37
CA ASP A 37 -9.02 -7.16 13.92
C ASP A 37 -7.74 -6.78 13.16
N ILE A 38 -7.07 -5.70 13.59
CA ILE A 38 -5.80 -5.26 13.02
C ILE A 38 -4.73 -6.34 13.22
N ALA A 39 -4.63 -6.90 14.43
CA ALA A 39 -3.67 -7.96 14.75
C ALA A 39 -3.88 -9.21 13.89
N ALA A 40 -5.15 -9.60 13.69
CA ALA A 40 -5.50 -10.75 12.85
C ALA A 40 -5.13 -10.52 11.38
N ASN A 41 -5.42 -9.32 10.83
CA ASN A 41 -5.14 -9.02 9.44
C ASN A 41 -3.64 -8.92 9.14
N LEU A 42 -2.87 -8.35 10.06
CA LEU A 42 -1.40 -8.20 9.91
C LEU A 42 -0.62 -9.44 10.38
N GLY A 43 -1.27 -10.43 11.00
CA GLY A 43 -0.59 -11.63 11.52
C GLY A 43 0.37 -11.37 12.66
N ILE A 44 0.12 -10.36 13.51
CA ILE A 44 0.98 -9.91 14.59
C ILE A 44 0.27 -9.90 15.94
N SER A 45 1.03 -9.69 17.03
CA SER A 45 0.45 -9.66 18.38
C SER A 45 -0.36 -8.39 18.65
N GLN A 46 -1.42 -8.51 19.46
CA GLN A 46 -2.21 -7.36 19.90
C GLN A 46 -1.36 -6.32 20.67
N ALA A 47 -0.32 -6.76 21.39
CA ALA A 47 0.59 -5.86 22.07
C ALA A 47 1.38 -4.98 21.08
N SER A 48 1.84 -5.57 19.95
CA SER A 48 2.51 -4.82 18.88
C SER A 48 1.56 -3.80 18.24
N VAL A 49 0.31 -4.20 18.00
CA VAL A 49 -0.72 -3.29 17.48
C VAL A 49 -0.97 -2.13 18.43
N THR A 50 -1.15 -2.41 19.72
CA THR A 50 -1.38 -1.37 20.74
C THR A 50 -0.24 -0.36 20.77
N ASN A 51 1.01 -0.82 20.74
CA ASN A 51 2.19 0.04 20.71
C ASN A 51 2.22 0.93 19.47
N MET A 52 1.86 0.39 18.30
CA MET A 52 1.83 1.16 17.07
C MET A 52 0.67 2.17 17.05
N ILE A 53 -0.51 1.80 17.56
CA ILE A 53 -1.64 2.72 17.70
C ILE A 53 -1.25 3.91 18.59
N GLN A 54 -0.54 3.69 19.70
CA GLN A 54 -0.03 4.77 20.55
C GLN A 54 0.94 5.70 19.81
N LYS A 55 1.80 5.13 18.95
CA LYS A 55 2.68 5.95 18.08
C LYS A 55 1.88 6.77 17.08
N LEU A 56 0.92 6.17 16.41
CA LEU A 56 0.05 6.85 15.45
C LEU A 56 -0.79 7.95 16.11
N ASP A 57 -1.28 7.71 17.34
CA ASP A 57 -2.00 8.70 18.16
C ASP A 57 -1.10 9.87 18.52
N THR A 58 0.12 9.60 18.99
CA THR A 58 1.12 10.64 19.30
C THR A 58 1.45 11.50 18.06
N ASN A 59 1.42 10.91 16.86
CA ASN A 59 1.60 11.61 15.59
C ASN A 59 0.33 12.29 15.07
N GLY A 60 -0.80 12.20 15.80
CA GLY A 60 -2.07 12.81 15.42
C GLY A 60 -2.73 12.16 14.20
N LEU A 61 -2.44 10.90 13.92
CA LEU A 61 -2.98 10.17 12.77
C LEU A 61 -4.19 9.30 13.11
N VAL A 62 -4.30 8.87 14.36
CA VAL A 62 -5.44 8.12 14.90
C VAL A 62 -5.87 8.67 16.24
N ILE A 63 -7.07 8.30 16.68
CA ILE A 63 -7.59 8.52 18.01
C ILE A 63 -8.11 7.17 18.52
N TYR A 64 -7.73 6.79 19.72
CA TYR A 64 -8.28 5.60 20.36
C TYR A 64 -9.56 5.96 21.12
N GLU A 65 -10.70 5.40 20.72
CA GLU A 65 -11.99 5.54 21.39
C GLU A 65 -12.37 4.26 22.14
N LYS A 66 -12.59 4.35 23.44
CA LYS A 66 -12.81 3.22 24.37
C LYS A 66 -13.86 2.20 23.90
N TYR A 67 -14.91 2.63 23.19
CA TYR A 67 -16.01 1.77 22.74
C TYR A 67 -16.08 1.58 21.22
N ARG A 68 -15.40 2.43 20.45
CA ARG A 68 -15.37 2.38 18.98
C ARG A 68 -14.10 1.76 18.43
N GLY A 69 -13.07 1.65 19.27
CA GLY A 69 -11.76 1.21 18.82
C GLY A 69 -10.91 2.36 18.31
N THR A 70 -10.16 2.13 17.24
CA THR A 70 -9.30 3.13 16.62
C THR A 70 -10.06 3.82 15.49
N VAL A 71 -10.06 5.15 15.47
CA VAL A 71 -10.58 5.97 14.38
C VAL A 71 -9.44 6.81 13.77
N LEU A 72 -9.53 7.08 12.48
CA LEU A 72 -8.56 7.93 11.79
C LEU A 72 -8.88 9.40 12.03
N THR A 73 -7.85 10.20 12.24
CA THR A 73 -7.98 11.66 12.10
C THR A 73 -8.09 12.04 10.62
N PRO A 74 -8.49 13.26 10.25
CA PRO A 74 -8.46 13.69 8.86
C PRO A 74 -7.09 13.57 8.20
N ALA A 75 -6.00 13.68 8.97
CA ALA A 75 -4.64 13.48 8.48
C ALA A 75 -4.36 11.98 8.22
N GLY A 76 -4.72 11.12 9.17
CA GLY A 76 -4.58 9.66 9.02
C GLY A 76 -5.43 9.12 7.87
N GLU A 77 -6.66 9.62 7.72
CA GLU A 77 -7.54 9.23 6.63
C GLU A 77 -6.97 9.59 5.24
N ARG A 78 -6.41 10.80 5.09
CA ARG A 78 -5.75 11.18 3.83
C ARG A 78 -4.60 10.24 3.48
N ILE A 79 -3.75 9.94 4.46
CA ILE A 79 -2.60 9.05 4.26
C ILE A 79 -3.06 7.62 3.91
N GLY A 80 -3.98 7.04 4.67
CA GLY A 80 -4.50 5.70 4.40
C GLY A 80 -5.15 5.60 3.02
N ARG A 81 -5.88 6.64 2.61
CA ARG A 81 -6.48 6.73 1.27
C ARG A 81 -5.42 6.83 0.17
N ASP A 82 -4.36 7.61 0.39
CA ASP A 82 -3.29 7.79 -0.61
C ASP A 82 -2.49 6.49 -0.79
N ILE A 83 -2.26 5.75 0.29
CA ILE A 83 -1.61 4.43 0.22
C ILE A 83 -2.52 3.46 -0.55
N ARG A 84 -3.79 3.39 -0.21
CA ARG A 84 -4.73 2.53 -0.90
C ARG A 84 -4.81 2.80 -2.40
N LYS A 85 -4.87 4.08 -2.79
CA LYS A 85 -4.82 4.47 -4.21
C LYS A 85 -3.55 3.99 -4.91
N ARG A 86 -2.42 4.10 -4.23
CA ARG A 86 -1.11 3.66 -4.74
C ARG A 86 -1.08 2.15 -4.92
N HIS A 87 -1.55 1.41 -3.93
CA HIS A 87 -1.72 -0.04 -3.99
C HIS A 87 -2.59 -0.47 -5.17
N ASP A 88 -3.79 0.10 -5.28
CA ASP A 88 -4.74 -0.23 -6.34
C ASP A 88 -4.18 0.09 -7.74
N MET A 89 -3.49 1.23 -7.88
CA MET A 89 -2.85 1.64 -9.14
C MET A 89 -1.74 0.68 -9.55
N LEU A 90 -0.83 0.32 -8.63
CA LEU A 90 0.25 -0.64 -8.91
C LEU A 90 -0.31 -2.02 -9.25
N THR A 91 -1.30 -2.49 -8.50
CA THR A 91 -2.01 -3.75 -8.79
C THR A 91 -2.57 -3.77 -10.20
N LYS A 92 -3.31 -2.73 -10.60
CA LYS A 92 -3.88 -2.61 -11.95
C LYS A 92 -2.80 -2.57 -13.04
N LEU A 93 -1.72 -1.82 -12.81
CA LEU A 93 -0.61 -1.74 -13.75
C LEU A 93 -0.01 -3.12 -14.01
N LEU A 94 0.29 -3.88 -12.95
CA LEU A 94 0.88 -5.21 -13.05
C LEU A 94 -0.10 -6.23 -13.65
N GLN A 95 -1.40 -6.12 -13.35
CA GLN A 95 -2.45 -6.91 -14.01
C GLN A 95 -2.51 -6.65 -15.52
N ASN A 96 -2.34 -5.39 -15.95
CA ASN A 96 -2.29 -5.04 -17.37
C ASN A 96 -1.09 -5.70 -18.08
N PHE A 97 -0.01 -5.99 -17.37
CA PHE A 97 1.13 -6.74 -17.89
C PHE A 97 0.91 -8.26 -17.88
N GLY A 98 -0.11 -8.75 -17.18
CA GLY A 98 -0.47 -10.17 -17.13
C GLY A 98 0.41 -10.98 -16.19
N LEU A 99 0.92 -10.36 -15.14
CA LEU A 99 1.60 -11.05 -14.05
C LEU A 99 0.60 -11.85 -13.21
N ASP A 100 1.05 -12.91 -12.56
CA ASP A 100 0.23 -13.70 -11.65
C ASP A 100 -0.02 -12.98 -10.31
N GLU A 101 -1.10 -13.38 -9.62
CA GLU A 101 -1.53 -12.72 -8.38
C GLU A 101 -0.49 -12.75 -7.27
N ALA A 102 0.28 -13.84 -7.15
CA ALA A 102 1.30 -13.95 -6.11
C ALA A 102 2.47 -12.99 -6.35
N THR A 103 2.92 -12.88 -7.61
CA THR A 103 3.93 -11.89 -8.03
C THR A 103 3.42 -10.47 -7.81
N ILE A 104 2.18 -10.18 -8.24
CA ILE A 104 1.58 -8.85 -8.08
C ILE A 104 1.55 -8.47 -6.60
N TYR A 105 1.06 -9.35 -5.73
CA TYR A 105 0.98 -9.09 -4.30
C TYR A 105 2.37 -8.76 -3.70
N ALA A 106 3.37 -9.59 -3.97
CA ALA A 106 4.72 -9.41 -3.42
C ALA A 106 5.38 -8.11 -3.93
N ASP A 107 5.23 -7.81 -5.22
CA ASP A 107 5.85 -6.62 -5.83
C ASP A 107 5.16 -5.33 -5.38
N VAL A 108 3.83 -5.32 -5.28
CA VAL A 108 3.08 -4.15 -4.82
C VAL A 108 3.46 -3.79 -3.39
N GLU A 109 3.46 -4.76 -2.47
CA GLU A 109 3.90 -4.57 -1.08
C GLU A 109 5.33 -4.01 -0.98
N GLY A 110 6.23 -4.48 -1.87
CA GLY A 110 7.61 -3.98 -1.91
C GLY A 110 7.78 -2.60 -2.51
N MET A 111 6.91 -2.19 -3.44
CA MET A 111 7.07 -0.96 -4.21
C MET A 111 6.32 0.24 -3.62
N GLU A 112 5.12 0.03 -3.05
CA GLU A 112 4.19 1.12 -2.72
C GLU A 112 4.73 2.13 -1.70
N HIS A 113 5.61 1.69 -0.80
CA HIS A 113 6.22 2.57 0.20
C HIS A 113 7.46 3.32 -0.30
N HIS A 114 7.98 2.96 -1.48
CA HIS A 114 9.27 3.48 -1.98
C HIS A 114 9.15 4.35 -3.24
N ILE A 115 7.95 4.48 -3.82
CA ILE A 115 7.75 5.32 -4.99
C ILE A 115 7.48 6.77 -4.61
N SER A 116 8.15 7.71 -5.30
CA SER A 116 7.88 9.14 -5.14
C SER A 116 6.53 9.52 -5.73
N GLN A 117 5.98 10.66 -5.29
CA GLN A 117 4.74 11.19 -5.84
C GLN A 117 4.83 11.46 -7.36
N SER A 118 5.99 11.86 -7.86
CA SER A 118 6.22 12.05 -9.30
C SER A 118 6.17 10.74 -10.05
N THR A 119 6.79 9.69 -9.53
CA THR A 119 6.74 8.33 -10.08
C THR A 119 5.31 7.79 -10.05
N GLN A 120 4.60 7.96 -8.93
CA GLN A 120 3.20 7.55 -8.82
C GLN A 120 2.35 8.16 -9.94
N ARG A 121 2.44 9.49 -10.15
CA ARG A 121 1.68 10.16 -11.21
C ARG A 121 2.01 9.64 -12.62
N ALA A 122 3.29 9.36 -12.89
CA ALA A 122 3.69 8.80 -14.17
C ALA A 122 3.11 7.39 -14.39
N LEU A 123 3.10 6.55 -13.34
CA LEU A 123 2.51 5.21 -13.40
C LEU A 123 0.99 5.24 -13.47
N GLU A 124 0.32 6.20 -12.81
CA GLU A 124 -1.13 6.43 -12.96
C GLU A 124 -1.48 6.73 -14.41
N MET A 125 -0.79 7.68 -15.06
CA MET A 125 -1.00 8.00 -16.47
C MET A 125 -0.77 6.79 -17.38
N LEU A 126 0.29 6.02 -17.14
CA LEU A 126 0.56 4.79 -17.89
C LEU A 126 -0.55 3.75 -17.72
N THR A 127 -1.06 3.59 -16.50
CA THR A 127 -2.15 2.65 -16.20
C THR A 127 -3.43 3.07 -16.94
N GLU A 128 -3.78 4.34 -16.91
CA GLU A 128 -4.92 4.90 -17.63
C GLU A 128 -4.80 4.68 -19.14
N GLU A 129 -3.63 4.94 -19.73
CA GLU A 129 -3.38 4.71 -21.15
C GLU A 129 -3.52 3.22 -21.54
N LEU A 130 -3.07 2.30 -20.69
CA LEU A 130 -3.22 0.85 -20.93
C LEU A 130 -4.68 0.41 -20.81
N GLU A 131 -5.43 0.95 -19.85
CA GLU A 131 -6.87 0.67 -19.69
C GLU A 131 -7.67 1.22 -20.89
N ASN A 132 -7.32 2.39 -21.39
CA ASN A 132 -7.95 3.02 -22.56
C ASN A 132 -7.52 2.38 -23.90
N ASN A 133 -6.42 1.61 -23.91
CA ASN A 133 -5.91 0.93 -25.10
C ASN A 133 -5.69 -0.59 -24.85
N PRO A 134 -6.76 -1.39 -24.82
CA PRO A 134 -6.66 -2.84 -24.56
C PRO A 134 -5.80 -3.60 -25.57
N GLN A 135 -5.67 -3.09 -26.81
CA GLN A 135 -4.82 -3.70 -27.82
C GLN A 135 -3.33 -3.56 -27.44
N MET A 136 -2.94 -2.40 -26.91
CA MET A 136 -1.58 -2.16 -26.45
C MET A 136 -1.25 -3.06 -25.25
N ALA A 137 -2.12 -3.14 -24.26
CA ALA A 137 -1.97 -4.02 -23.11
C ALA A 137 -1.82 -5.49 -23.55
N ARG A 138 -2.64 -5.98 -24.51
CA ARG A 138 -2.55 -7.33 -25.09
C ARG A 138 -1.20 -7.56 -25.77
N ARG A 139 -0.72 -6.61 -26.56
CA ARG A 139 0.59 -6.70 -27.22
C ARG A 139 1.75 -6.82 -26.22
N ILE A 140 1.71 -6.04 -25.14
CA ILE A 140 2.71 -6.09 -24.07
C ILE A 140 2.70 -7.47 -23.41
N ARG A 141 1.53 -7.97 -22.99
CA ARG A 141 1.38 -9.31 -22.40
C ARG A 141 1.94 -10.41 -23.30
N GLN A 142 1.61 -10.36 -24.59
CA GLN A 142 2.12 -11.35 -25.55
C GLN A 142 3.64 -11.29 -25.71
N ARG A 143 4.24 -10.11 -25.68
CA ARG A 143 5.69 -9.94 -25.74
C ARG A 143 6.36 -10.48 -24.47
N LEU A 144 5.84 -10.16 -23.29
CA LEU A 144 6.34 -10.65 -22.00
C LEU A 144 6.27 -12.19 -21.95
N ALA A 145 5.14 -12.78 -22.35
CA ALA A 145 4.98 -14.23 -22.40
C ALA A 145 6.01 -14.94 -23.31
N ARG A 146 6.46 -14.28 -24.39
CA ARG A 146 7.49 -14.82 -25.29
C ARG A 146 8.91 -14.72 -24.72
N LEU A 147 9.17 -13.78 -23.82
CA LEU A 147 10.49 -13.57 -23.23
C LEU A 147 10.88 -14.70 -22.28
N ARG A 148 9.93 -15.60 -21.90
CA ARG A 148 10.17 -16.70 -20.96
C ARG A 148 11.14 -16.27 -19.86
N LEU A 149 10.77 -15.23 -19.11
CA LEU A 149 11.55 -14.89 -17.91
C LEU A 149 11.62 -16.14 -17.07
N PRO A 150 12.81 -16.62 -16.65
CA PRO A 150 12.88 -17.70 -15.70
C PRO A 150 12.03 -17.25 -14.51
N VAL A 151 11.14 -18.10 -14.04
CA VAL A 151 10.49 -17.92 -12.76
C VAL A 151 11.64 -17.85 -11.77
N GLU A 152 11.96 -16.67 -11.27
CA GLU A 152 12.96 -16.52 -10.22
C GLU A 152 12.46 -17.38 -9.07
N ALA A 153 13.22 -18.42 -8.76
CA ALA A 153 12.98 -19.23 -7.58
C ALA A 153 12.96 -18.26 -6.38
N PRO A 154 12.02 -18.40 -5.43
CA PRO A 154 11.99 -17.56 -4.26
C PRO A 154 13.38 -17.55 -3.63
N LEU A 155 13.86 -16.37 -3.27
CA LEU A 155 15.12 -16.18 -2.55
C LEU A 155 15.00 -16.89 -1.18
N ASN A 156 15.09 -18.22 -1.22
CA ASN A 156 15.16 -19.04 -0.04
C ASN A 156 16.57 -18.99 0.50
N GLY A 157 16.69 -18.41 1.67
CA GLY A 157 17.72 -18.79 2.62
C GLY A 157 19.00 -17.97 2.56
N VAL A 158 19.08 -16.99 3.40
CA VAL A 158 20.29 -16.84 4.19
C VAL A 158 19.98 -17.46 5.56
N THR A 159 20.26 -18.76 5.65
CA THR A 159 20.60 -19.41 6.91
C THR A 159 22.09 -19.21 7.08
N GLU A 160 22.50 -18.40 8.05
CA GLU A 160 23.55 -18.66 9.06
C GLU A 160 23.60 -17.48 10.02
#